data_91c513f83ff84cb13fd0936c23f2ca00
#
_entry.id   91c513f83ff84cb13fd0936c23f2ca00
#
_cell.length_a   1.000
_cell.length_b   1.000
_cell.length_c   1.000
_cell.angle_alpha   90.00
_cell.angle_beta   90.00
_cell.angle_gamma   90.00
#
_symmetry.space_group_name_H-M   'P 1'
#
loop_
_entity.id
_entity.type
_entity.pdbx_description
1 polymer ?
#
loop_
_entity_poly.entity_id
_entity_poly.type
_entity_poly.pdbx_seq_one_letter_code
_entity_poly.pdbx_strand_id
1 'polypeptide(L)'
;MAKPPANSIEGRALPYVERIESLKDEIADLIQACKVICKDRHAEIKDIYSEVKSHGLPVRAVRGVVKYRDLERKQAAIADKLDIDEVSTYQALVDALGDLGRAAAERAGVVVNLAR
;
A
#
# COMPACT_ATOMS: atom_id res chain seq x y z
N MET A 1 40.10 -21.81 -3.11
CA MET A 1 39.88 -22.34 -1.73
C MET A 1 39.30 -23.74 -1.78
N ALA A 2 39.82 -24.61 -0.96
CA ALA A 2 39.30 -25.98 -0.88
C ALA A 2 37.91 -25.99 -0.24
N LYS A 3 37.02 -26.84 -0.75
CA LYS A 3 35.73 -27.06 -0.10
C LYS A 3 35.91 -27.70 1.26
N PRO A 4 35.11 -27.34 2.26
CA PRO A 4 35.16 -28.05 3.53
C PRO A 4 34.75 -29.51 3.39
N PRO A 5 35.20 -30.41 4.28
CA PRO A 5 34.77 -31.80 4.24
C PRO A 5 33.26 -31.92 4.35
N ALA A 6 32.68 -32.87 3.58
CA ALA A 6 31.23 -33.03 3.50
C ALA A 6 30.57 -33.34 4.84
N ASN A 7 31.29 -33.99 5.76
CA ASN A 7 30.77 -34.39 7.08
C ASN A 7 31.11 -33.40 8.19
N SER A 8 31.79 -32.30 7.89
CA SER A 8 32.00 -31.22 8.85
C SER A 8 30.76 -30.36 8.99
N ILE A 9 30.69 -29.57 10.05
CA ILE A 9 29.56 -28.61 10.21
C ILE A 9 29.53 -27.65 9.01
N GLU A 10 30.69 -27.13 8.62
CA GLU A 10 30.81 -26.23 7.46
C GLU A 10 30.33 -26.89 6.18
N GLY A 11 30.74 -28.14 5.94
CA GLY A 11 30.33 -28.89 4.73
C GLY A 11 28.85 -29.21 4.69
N ARG A 12 28.23 -29.45 5.84
CA ARG A 12 26.78 -29.69 5.93
C ARG A 12 25.98 -28.42 5.80
N ALA A 13 26.52 -27.30 6.26
CA ALA A 13 25.85 -26.01 6.18
C ALA A 13 25.93 -25.38 4.79
N LEU A 14 27.00 -25.65 4.04
CA LEU A 14 27.28 -25.00 2.75
C LEU A 14 26.12 -25.08 1.74
N PRO A 15 25.48 -26.24 1.51
CA PRO A 15 24.34 -26.29 0.58
C PRO A 15 23.19 -25.39 0.97
N TYR A 16 22.93 -25.24 2.27
CA TYR A 16 21.86 -24.36 2.75
C TYR A 16 22.25 -22.90 2.55
N VAL A 17 23.49 -22.55 2.87
CA VAL A 17 23.99 -21.19 2.66
C VAL A 17 23.87 -20.80 1.19
N GLU A 18 24.31 -21.67 0.27
CA GLU A 18 24.23 -21.41 -1.15
C GLU A 18 22.80 -21.23 -1.65
N ARG A 19 21.87 -22.05 -1.13
CA ARG A 19 20.45 -21.95 -1.50
C ARG A 19 19.85 -20.64 -1.00
N ILE A 20 20.18 -20.20 0.20
CA ILE A 20 19.71 -18.94 0.75
C ILE A 20 20.27 -17.77 -0.03
N GLU A 21 21.55 -17.81 -0.35
CA GLU A 21 22.19 -16.75 -1.13
C GLU A 21 21.57 -16.64 -2.54
N SER A 22 21.30 -17.78 -3.17
CA SER A 22 20.65 -17.79 -4.48
C SER A 22 19.26 -17.14 -4.43
N LEU A 23 18.48 -17.43 -3.40
CA LEU A 23 17.16 -16.81 -3.22
C LEU A 23 17.28 -15.32 -2.92
N LYS A 24 18.27 -14.90 -2.16
CA LYS A 24 18.51 -13.47 -1.91
C LYS A 24 18.87 -12.73 -3.20
N ASP A 25 19.65 -13.36 -4.07
CA ASP A 25 19.98 -12.77 -5.38
C ASP A 25 18.72 -12.64 -6.25
N GLU A 26 17.88 -13.65 -6.25
CA GLU A 26 16.58 -13.59 -6.95
C GLU A 26 15.71 -12.46 -6.43
N ILE A 27 15.65 -12.30 -5.11
CA ILE A 27 14.89 -11.21 -4.48
C ILE A 27 15.45 -9.85 -4.92
N ALA A 28 16.76 -9.69 -4.92
CA ALA A 28 17.39 -8.45 -5.36
C ALA A 28 17.05 -8.12 -6.82
N ASP A 29 17.06 -9.12 -7.69
CA ASP A 29 16.70 -8.95 -9.09
C ASP A 29 15.22 -8.58 -9.26
N LEU A 30 14.35 -9.21 -8.48
CA LEU A 30 12.91 -8.91 -8.50
C LEU A 30 12.63 -7.48 -7.99
N ILE A 31 13.32 -7.06 -6.95
CA ILE A 31 13.18 -5.69 -6.43
C ILE A 31 13.62 -4.68 -7.49
N GLN A 32 14.73 -4.94 -8.17
CA GLN A 32 15.22 -4.06 -9.23
C GLN A 32 14.24 -3.98 -10.40
N ALA A 33 13.72 -5.11 -10.84
CA ALA A 33 12.72 -5.17 -11.90
C ALA A 33 11.45 -4.41 -11.48
N CYS A 34 11.02 -4.58 -10.23
CA CYS A 34 9.87 -3.87 -9.68
C CYS A 34 10.07 -2.35 -9.70
N LYS A 35 11.26 -1.89 -9.32
CA LYS A 35 11.57 -0.45 -9.35
C LYS A 35 11.45 0.13 -10.75
N VAL A 36 11.94 -0.57 -11.76
CA VAL A 36 11.85 -0.13 -13.15
C VAL A 36 10.39 -0.04 -13.59
N ILE A 37 9.62 -1.10 -13.33
CA ILE A 37 8.19 -1.13 -13.70
C ILE A 37 7.42 -0.04 -12.97
N CYS A 38 7.67 0.16 -11.68
CA CYS A 38 7.02 1.20 -10.90
C CYS A 38 7.34 2.60 -11.45
N LYS A 39 8.57 2.82 -11.83
CA LYS A 39 8.98 4.10 -12.43
C LYS A 39 8.20 4.37 -13.73
N ASP A 40 8.05 3.34 -14.57
CA ASP A 40 7.31 3.45 -15.82
C ASP A 40 5.83 3.76 -15.56
N ARG A 41 5.23 3.09 -14.58
CA ARG A 41 3.83 3.33 -14.21
C ARG A 41 3.63 4.73 -13.63
N HIS A 42 4.57 5.21 -12.82
CA HIS A 42 4.51 6.58 -12.31
C HIS A 42 4.61 7.61 -13.44
N ALA A 43 5.41 7.35 -14.45
CA ALA A 43 5.49 8.22 -15.64
C ALA A 43 4.17 8.24 -16.39
N GLU A 44 3.51 7.10 -16.54
CA GLU A 44 2.18 7.03 -17.15
C GLU A 44 1.13 7.82 -16.37
N ILE A 45 1.16 7.74 -15.04
CA ILE A 45 0.26 8.51 -14.18
C ILE A 45 0.50 10.01 -14.37
N LYS A 46 1.75 10.41 -14.43
CA LYS A 46 2.13 11.81 -14.68
C LYS A 46 1.57 12.31 -16.01
N ASP A 47 1.65 11.49 -17.05
CA ASP A 47 1.11 11.81 -18.38
C ASP A 47 -0.42 11.97 -18.32
N ILE A 48 -1.09 11.11 -17.57
CA ILE A 48 -2.55 11.19 -17.40
C ILE A 48 -2.93 12.52 -16.71
N TYR A 49 -2.20 12.93 -15.68
CA TYR A 49 -2.46 14.22 -15.02
C TYR A 49 -2.18 15.40 -15.95
N SER A 50 -1.24 15.26 -16.88
CA SER A 50 -1.02 16.28 -17.91
C SER A 50 -2.22 16.39 -18.86
N GLU A 51 -2.83 15.26 -19.22
CA GLU A 51 -4.07 15.23 -19.99
C GLU A 51 -5.22 15.90 -19.24
N VAL A 52 -5.36 15.58 -17.96
CA VAL A 52 -6.37 16.20 -17.07
C VAL A 52 -6.26 17.72 -17.14
N LYS A 53 -5.04 18.23 -17.02
CA LYS A 53 -4.77 19.66 -17.07
C LYS A 53 -5.13 20.24 -18.45
N SER A 54 -4.78 19.56 -19.52
CA SER A 54 -5.06 20.05 -20.88
C SER A 54 -6.55 20.06 -21.21
N HIS A 55 -7.36 19.25 -20.53
CA HIS A 55 -8.81 19.27 -20.64
C HIS A 55 -9.48 20.27 -19.73
N GLY A 56 -8.72 21.10 -19.04
CA GLY A 56 -9.25 22.15 -18.18
C GLY A 56 -9.76 21.69 -16.83
N LEU A 57 -9.48 20.45 -16.44
CA LEU A 57 -9.90 19.90 -15.16
C LEU A 57 -8.90 20.26 -14.06
N PRO A 58 -9.35 20.53 -12.84
CA PRO A 58 -8.43 20.86 -11.75
C PRO A 58 -7.69 19.57 -11.28
N VAL A 59 -6.38 19.55 -11.52
CA VAL A 59 -5.53 18.38 -11.22
C VAL A 59 -5.59 18.01 -9.74
N ARG A 60 -5.58 19.02 -8.86
CA ARG A 60 -5.61 18.76 -7.42
C ARG A 60 -6.90 18.09 -6.97
N ALA A 61 -8.01 18.47 -7.58
CA ALA A 61 -9.30 17.84 -7.28
C ALA A 61 -9.33 16.38 -7.77
N VAL A 62 -8.79 16.11 -8.96
CA VAL A 62 -8.72 14.76 -9.51
C VAL A 62 -7.82 13.88 -8.64
N ARG A 63 -6.67 14.39 -8.20
CA ARG A 63 -5.79 13.67 -7.27
C ARG A 63 -6.50 13.37 -5.95
N GLY A 64 -7.28 14.33 -5.46
CA GLY A 64 -8.08 14.15 -4.24
C GLY A 64 -9.08 13.04 -4.37
N VAL A 65 -9.77 12.95 -5.50
CA VAL A 65 -10.74 11.88 -5.77
C VAL A 65 -10.06 10.52 -5.85
N VAL A 66 -8.90 10.44 -6.52
CA VAL A 66 -8.12 9.19 -6.59
C VAL A 66 -7.76 8.70 -5.18
N LYS A 67 -7.29 9.61 -4.34
CA LYS A 67 -6.92 9.31 -2.96
C LYS A 67 -8.13 8.87 -2.14
N TYR A 68 -9.25 9.57 -2.29
CA TYR A 68 -10.50 9.24 -1.59
C TYR A 68 -10.98 7.84 -1.96
N ARG A 69 -10.99 7.51 -3.24
CA ARG A 69 -11.42 6.18 -3.70
C ARG A 69 -10.50 5.08 -3.23
N ASP A 70 -9.19 5.35 -3.13
CA ASP A 70 -8.23 4.41 -2.58
C ASP A 70 -8.52 4.13 -1.10
N LEU A 71 -8.84 5.17 -0.33
CA LEU A 71 -9.23 5.02 1.07
C LEU A 71 -10.53 4.24 1.23
N GLU A 72 -11.51 4.47 0.35
CA GLU A 72 -12.76 3.69 0.35
C GLU A 72 -12.50 2.20 0.12
N ARG A 73 -11.62 1.86 -0.82
CA ARG A 73 -11.25 0.46 -1.09
C ARG A 73 -10.57 -0.17 0.12
N LYS A 74 -9.71 0.56 0.79
CA LYS A 74 -9.02 0.08 1.99
C LYS A 74 -10.00 -0.15 3.13
N GLN A 75 -10.96 0.73 3.31
CA GLN A 75 -12.02 0.56 4.31
C GLN A 75 -12.87 -0.68 4.01
N ALA A 76 -13.28 -0.85 2.76
CA ALA A 76 -14.07 -2.01 2.34
C ALA A 76 -13.28 -3.30 2.57
N ALA A 77 -11.98 -3.31 2.29
CA ALA A 77 -11.13 -4.47 2.51
C ALA A 77 -11.03 -4.86 3.98
N ILE A 78 -11.10 -3.89 4.89
CA ILE A 78 -11.11 -4.18 6.33
C ILE A 78 -12.39 -4.94 6.70
N ALA A 79 -13.54 -4.44 6.27
CA ALA A 79 -14.83 -5.08 6.57
C ALA A 79 -14.94 -6.48 5.96
N ASP A 80 -14.39 -6.67 4.75
CA ASP A 80 -14.47 -7.95 4.04
C ASP A 80 -13.72 -9.09 4.77
N LYS A 81 -12.78 -8.76 5.63
CA LYS A 81 -12.01 -9.74 6.40
C LYS A 81 -12.71 -10.16 7.70
N LEU A 82 -13.80 -9.50 8.04
CA LEU A 82 -14.51 -9.73 9.30
C LEU A 82 -15.73 -10.61 9.06
N ASP A 83 -16.11 -11.41 10.06
CA ASP A 83 -17.36 -12.14 10.00
C ASP A 83 -18.53 -11.19 10.34
N ILE A 84 -19.76 -11.70 10.23
CA ILE A 84 -20.97 -10.88 10.39
C ILE A 84 -21.01 -10.22 11.78
N ASP A 85 -20.66 -10.95 12.83
CA ASP A 85 -20.68 -10.42 14.19
C ASP A 85 -19.59 -9.36 14.40
N GLU A 86 -18.41 -9.62 13.85
CA GLU A 86 -17.29 -8.69 13.92
C GLU A 86 -17.59 -7.40 13.14
N VAL A 87 -18.25 -7.48 12.00
CA VAL A 87 -18.61 -6.30 11.20
C VAL A 87 -19.52 -5.37 12.01
N SER A 88 -20.50 -5.92 12.73
CA SER A 88 -21.38 -5.12 13.57
C SER A 88 -20.62 -4.38 14.66
N THR A 89 -19.70 -5.07 15.35
CA THR A 89 -18.85 -4.46 16.37
C THR A 89 -17.92 -3.41 15.77
N TYR A 90 -17.32 -3.74 14.62
CA TYR A 90 -16.44 -2.84 13.88
C TYR A 90 -17.15 -1.54 13.53
N GLN A 91 -18.37 -1.65 13.00
CA GLN A 91 -19.15 -0.47 12.61
C GLN A 91 -19.49 0.40 13.83
N ALA A 92 -19.87 -0.22 14.95
CA ALA A 92 -20.15 0.52 16.17
C ALA A 92 -18.91 1.26 16.70
N LEU A 93 -17.74 0.63 16.62
CA LEU A 93 -16.49 1.25 17.03
C LEU A 93 -16.11 2.40 16.09
N VAL A 94 -16.27 2.24 14.79
CA VAL A 94 -16.01 3.31 13.82
C VAL A 94 -16.92 4.51 14.08
N ASP A 95 -18.20 4.26 14.33
CA ASP A 95 -19.17 5.32 14.62
C ASP A 95 -18.83 6.09 15.90
N ALA A 96 -18.31 5.37 16.92
CA ALA A 96 -17.96 5.98 18.19
C ALA A 96 -16.59 6.67 18.18
N LEU A 97 -15.62 6.13 17.44
CA LEU A 97 -14.20 6.52 17.53
C LEU A 97 -13.66 7.13 16.25
N GLY A 98 -14.40 7.10 15.16
CA GLY A 98 -13.95 7.52 13.84
C GLY A 98 -14.06 9.01 13.53
N ASP A 99 -13.98 9.86 14.54
CA ASP A 99 -14.27 11.30 14.39
C ASP A 99 -13.05 12.18 14.15
N LEU A 100 -11.88 11.60 13.90
CA LEU A 100 -10.64 12.37 13.75
C LEU A 100 -10.73 13.39 12.61
N GLY A 101 -11.27 12.98 11.47
CA GLY A 101 -11.43 13.87 10.32
C GLY A 101 -12.41 15.00 10.59
N ARG A 102 -13.52 14.71 11.27
CA ARG A 102 -14.53 15.70 11.65
C ARG A 102 -13.95 16.70 12.64
N ALA A 103 -13.26 16.22 13.67
CA ALA A 103 -12.64 17.10 14.68
C ALA A 103 -11.59 18.00 14.04
N ALA A 104 -10.79 17.49 13.10
CA ALA A 104 -9.80 18.28 12.37
C ALA A 104 -10.49 19.36 11.52
N ALA A 105 -11.57 19.04 10.85
CA ALA A 105 -12.33 19.99 10.04
C ALA A 105 -12.94 21.09 10.92
N GLU A 106 -13.48 20.75 12.07
CA GLU A 106 -14.03 21.71 13.03
C GLU A 106 -12.95 22.67 13.54
N ARG A 107 -11.77 22.14 13.88
CA ARG A 107 -10.64 22.98 14.32
C ARG A 107 -10.16 23.93 13.23
N ALA A 108 -10.29 23.54 11.97
CA ALA A 108 -9.92 24.38 10.84
C ALA A 108 -10.99 25.40 10.48
N GLY A 109 -12.13 25.41 11.17
CA GLY A 109 -13.25 26.30 10.90
C GLY A 109 -14.12 25.88 9.72
N VAL A 110 -14.00 24.65 9.27
CA VAL A 110 -14.82 24.12 8.20
C VAL A 110 -16.17 23.69 8.77
N VAL A 111 -17.26 24.13 8.14
CA VAL A 111 -18.61 23.70 8.53
C VAL A 111 -18.82 22.26 8.04
N VAL A 112 -19.04 21.35 8.97
CA VAL A 112 -19.35 19.96 8.65
C VAL A 112 -20.87 19.82 8.61
N ASN A 113 -21.38 19.45 7.44
CA ASN A 113 -22.81 19.21 7.28
C ASN A 113 -23.14 17.80 7.79
N LEU A 114 -23.78 17.74 8.94
CA LEU A 114 -24.19 16.50 9.58
C LEU A 114 -25.63 16.11 9.28
N ALA A 115 -26.31 16.87 8.46
CA ALA A 115 -27.68 16.54 8.05
C ALA A 115 -27.69 15.22 7.27
N ARG A 116 -28.66 14.36 7.57
CA ARG A 116 -28.78 13.04 6.98
C ARG A 116 -30.15 12.89 6.36
#